data_94ae17f38a46e6d8716555647d11009d
#
_entry.id   94ae17f38a46e6d8716555647d11009d
#
_cell.length_a   1.000
_cell.length_b   1.000
_cell.length_c   1.000
_cell.angle_alpha   90.00
_cell.angle_beta   90.00
_cell.angle_gamma   90.00
#
_symmetry.space_group_name_H-M   'P 1'
#
loop_
_entity.id
_entity.type
_entity.pdbx_description
1 polymer ?
#
loop_
_entity_poly.entity_id
_entity_poly.type
_entity_poly.pdbx_seq_one_letter_code
_entity_poly.pdbx_strand_id
1 'polypeptide(L)'
;YRRQRQMCIRDRRNIKLDGQAYFRNRFLVDNTKGVFDELKEHFYTQPAAIPAMTWIDSIAPSVPANPVFIPLDKGVKLSWKASTDNSSVPVYYRIYASNTYPIDITQASNLIEIRTDSTQYIFCPEVPWQERIYWAVTAVDRYGNESQPLEMNRPFTTSYVTKQEKR
;
A
#
# COMPACT_ATOMS: atom_id res chain seq x y z
N TYR A 1 12.37 20.80 -26.84
CA TYR A 1 11.29 20.44 -25.86
C TYR A 1 11.27 18.94 -25.52
N ARG A 2 11.41 18.02 -26.46
CA ARG A 2 11.51 16.58 -26.20
C ARG A 2 12.74 16.19 -25.39
N ARG A 3 13.91 16.77 -25.69
CA ARG A 3 15.15 16.49 -24.93
C ARG A 3 15.08 16.95 -23.48
N GLN A 4 14.43 18.08 -23.21
CA GLN A 4 14.32 18.64 -21.86
C GLN A 4 13.38 17.79 -20.97
N ARG A 5 12.27 17.25 -21.53
CA ARG A 5 11.38 16.34 -20.80
C ARG A 5 12.02 14.98 -20.50
N GLN A 6 12.76 14.43 -21.45
CA GLN A 6 13.53 13.21 -21.21
C GLN A 6 14.66 13.40 -20.19
N MET A 7 15.28 14.58 -20.16
CA MET A 7 16.26 14.92 -19.12
C MET A 7 15.64 14.92 -17.72
N CYS A 8 14.53 15.61 -17.49
CA CYS A 8 13.88 15.65 -16.17
C CYS A 8 13.47 14.25 -15.66
N ILE A 9 13.00 13.36 -16.54
CA ILE A 9 12.65 11.99 -16.19
C ILE A 9 13.90 11.14 -15.93
N ARG A 10 14.95 11.34 -16.70
CA ARG A 10 16.25 10.66 -16.56
C ARG A 10 16.99 11.10 -15.29
N ASP A 11 16.96 12.39 -14.99
CA ASP A 11 17.58 12.96 -13.79
C ASP A 11 16.93 12.43 -12.52
N ARG A 12 15.63 12.20 -12.51
CA ARG A 12 14.92 11.59 -11.38
C ARG A 12 15.38 10.16 -11.05
N ARG A 13 15.81 9.39 -12.04
CA ARG A 13 16.36 8.04 -11.83
C ARG A 13 17.77 8.05 -11.25
N ASN A 14 18.51 9.11 -11.52
CA ASN A 14 19.92 9.23 -11.13
C ASN A 14 20.12 10.07 -9.87
N ILE A 15 19.17 10.93 -9.52
CA ILE A 15 19.20 11.80 -8.35
C ILE A 15 18.00 11.43 -7.49
N LYS A 16 18.20 11.22 -6.20
CA LYS A 16 17.11 11.02 -5.23
C LYS A 16 16.30 12.32 -5.12
N LEU A 17 15.26 12.43 -5.94
CA LEU A 17 14.31 13.54 -5.88
C LEU A 17 13.04 13.05 -5.18
N ASP A 18 12.55 13.83 -4.23
CA ASP A 18 11.36 13.50 -3.44
C ASP A 18 10.06 13.68 -4.22
N GLY A 19 10.08 14.37 -5.35
CA GLY A 19 8.91 14.59 -6.17
C GLY A 19 9.17 15.27 -7.50
N GLN A 20 8.13 15.37 -8.31
CA GLN A 20 8.18 16.04 -9.60
C GLN A 20 6.88 16.79 -9.87
N ALA A 21 6.98 18.01 -10.40
CA ALA A 21 5.85 18.81 -10.83
C ALA A 21 5.80 18.93 -12.34
N TYR A 22 4.62 18.78 -12.92
CA TYR A 22 4.38 18.98 -14.35
C TYR A 22 3.67 20.31 -14.58
N PHE A 23 4.29 21.16 -15.38
CA PHE A 23 3.67 22.42 -15.78
C PHE A 23 2.62 22.15 -16.87
N ARG A 24 1.40 22.67 -16.68
CA ARG A 24 0.18 22.46 -17.51
C ARG A 24 -0.30 21.01 -17.48
N ASN A 25 -1.16 20.73 -16.56
CA ASN A 25 -1.88 19.46 -16.45
C ASN A 25 -2.63 19.07 -17.76
N ARG A 26 -3.04 20.04 -18.58
CA ARG A 26 -3.73 19.79 -19.85
C ARG A 26 -2.99 18.80 -20.77
N PHE A 27 -1.66 18.80 -20.77
CA PHE A 27 -0.89 17.84 -21.59
C PHE A 27 -1.05 16.39 -21.12
N LEU A 28 -1.32 16.19 -19.82
CA LEU A 28 -1.60 14.88 -19.25
C LEU A 28 -3.06 14.47 -19.56
N VAL A 29 -4.01 15.41 -19.37
CA VAL A 29 -5.43 15.16 -19.63
C VAL A 29 -5.69 14.86 -21.11
N ASP A 30 -5.10 15.65 -22.02
CA ASP A 30 -5.24 15.48 -23.46
C ASP A 30 -4.34 14.34 -24.01
N ASN A 31 -3.58 13.68 -23.15
CA ASN A 31 -2.58 12.66 -23.50
C ASN A 31 -1.70 13.07 -24.69
N THR A 32 -1.26 14.32 -24.71
CA THR A 32 -0.55 14.92 -25.83
C THR A 32 0.70 14.12 -26.18
N LYS A 33 0.74 13.53 -27.37
CA LYS A 33 1.81 12.63 -27.86
C LYS A 33 2.04 11.40 -26.99
N GLY A 34 1.00 10.85 -26.35
CA GLY A 34 1.08 9.67 -25.52
C GLY A 34 1.86 9.86 -24.21
N VAL A 35 2.03 11.11 -23.72
CA VAL A 35 2.81 11.37 -22.50
C VAL A 35 2.17 10.74 -21.27
N PHE A 36 0.85 10.73 -21.19
CA PHE A 36 0.15 10.12 -20.06
C PHE A 36 0.36 8.61 -20.03
N ASP A 37 0.18 7.96 -21.20
CA ASP A 37 0.37 6.51 -21.33
C ASP A 37 1.81 6.11 -21.00
N GLU A 38 2.80 6.82 -21.54
CA GLU A 38 4.21 6.60 -21.25
C GLU A 38 4.52 6.70 -19.76
N LEU A 39 3.95 7.71 -19.08
CA LEU A 39 4.13 7.89 -17.65
C LEU A 39 3.48 6.77 -16.84
N LYS A 40 2.26 6.38 -17.19
CA LYS A 40 1.50 5.33 -16.53
C LYS A 40 2.14 3.96 -16.71
N GLU A 41 2.57 3.62 -17.90
CA GLU A 41 3.04 2.28 -18.24
C GLU A 41 4.50 2.04 -17.83
N HIS A 42 5.34 3.08 -17.83
CA HIS A 42 6.78 2.91 -17.63
C HIS A 42 7.35 3.61 -16.39
N PHE A 43 6.66 4.61 -15.84
CA PHE A 43 7.20 5.40 -14.73
C PHE A 43 6.39 5.33 -13.45
N TYR A 44 5.07 5.37 -13.56
CA TYR A 44 4.15 5.37 -12.42
C TYR A 44 3.25 4.14 -12.44
N THR A 45 3.87 2.98 -12.54
CA THR A 45 3.19 1.67 -12.64
C THR A 45 2.56 1.24 -11.32
N GLN A 46 2.97 1.84 -10.20
CA GLN A 46 2.49 1.52 -8.87
C GLN A 46 1.88 2.76 -8.20
N PRO A 47 0.88 2.60 -7.33
CA PRO A 47 0.35 3.70 -6.54
C PRO A 47 1.42 4.28 -5.62
N ALA A 48 1.39 5.59 -5.41
CA ALA A 48 2.32 6.28 -4.51
C ALA A 48 1.57 6.85 -3.31
N ALA A 49 2.00 6.48 -2.12
CA ALA A 49 1.54 7.10 -0.89
C ALA A 49 2.10 8.51 -0.75
N ILE A 50 1.32 9.43 -0.17
CA ILE A 50 1.79 10.76 0.19
C ILE A 50 2.80 10.60 1.35
N PRO A 51 4.00 11.20 1.25
CA PRO A 51 4.98 11.18 2.34
C PRO A 51 4.44 11.84 3.61
N ALA A 52 4.83 11.31 4.77
CA ALA A 52 4.43 11.86 6.05
C ALA A 52 4.96 13.30 6.24
N MET A 53 4.09 14.20 6.71
CA MET A 53 4.43 15.59 7.03
C MET A 53 4.84 15.71 8.52
N THR A 54 5.93 15.05 8.87
CA THR A 54 6.40 14.91 10.26
C THR A 54 6.74 16.24 10.95
N TRP A 55 6.92 17.32 10.20
CA TRP A 55 7.10 18.67 10.73
C TRP A 55 5.81 19.33 11.23
N ILE A 56 4.63 18.76 10.89
CA ILE A 56 3.32 19.22 11.40
C ILE A 56 2.86 18.30 12.54
N ASP A 57 2.90 17.01 12.30
CA ASP A 57 2.61 15.96 13.26
C ASP A 57 3.53 14.77 12.99
N SER A 58 4.11 14.22 14.04
CA SER A 58 5.03 13.07 13.96
C SER A 58 4.49 11.83 14.69
N ILE A 59 3.24 11.89 15.18
CA ILE A 59 2.62 10.81 15.93
C ILE A 59 1.72 10.02 15.01
N ALA A 60 2.08 8.76 14.76
CA ALA A 60 1.24 7.86 13.98
C ALA A 60 0.01 7.41 14.78
N PRO A 61 -1.11 7.09 14.10
CA PRO A 61 -2.29 6.49 14.74
C PRO A 61 -1.96 5.16 15.44
N SER A 62 -2.82 4.74 16.35
CA SER A 62 -2.73 3.41 16.93
C SER A 62 -2.89 2.33 15.86
N VAL A 63 -2.20 1.21 16.04
CA VAL A 63 -2.36 0.04 15.15
C VAL A 63 -3.82 -0.41 15.19
N PRO A 64 -4.45 -0.73 14.04
CA PRO A 64 -5.76 -1.36 14.02
C PRO A 64 -5.75 -2.65 14.87
N ALA A 65 -6.89 -3.06 15.39
CA ALA A 65 -6.97 -4.22 16.28
C ALA A 65 -8.02 -5.24 15.81
N ASN A 66 -8.05 -6.43 16.43
CA ASN A 66 -9.02 -7.47 16.20
C ASN A 66 -9.13 -7.85 14.71
N PRO A 67 -8.06 -8.39 14.10
CA PRO A 67 -8.06 -8.77 12.71
C PRO A 67 -9.04 -9.91 12.45
N VAL A 68 -9.89 -9.76 11.45
CA VAL A 68 -10.76 -10.81 10.94
C VAL A 68 -10.50 -11.00 9.45
N PHE A 69 -10.09 -12.20 9.09
CA PHE A 69 -9.79 -12.62 7.74
C PHE A 69 -10.75 -13.73 7.32
N ILE A 70 -11.53 -13.47 6.28
CA ILE A 70 -12.50 -14.45 5.75
C ILE A 70 -12.20 -14.68 4.29
N PRO A 71 -11.71 -15.89 3.91
CA PRO A 71 -11.60 -16.26 2.51
C PRO A 71 -12.99 -16.32 1.88
N LEU A 72 -13.10 -15.83 0.64
CA LEU A 72 -14.29 -15.92 -0.20
C LEU A 72 -13.96 -16.79 -1.42
N ASP A 73 -14.98 -17.28 -2.13
CA ASP A 73 -14.78 -18.07 -3.36
C ASP A 73 -13.94 -17.33 -4.41
N LYS A 74 -14.10 -16.00 -4.49
CA LYS A 74 -13.38 -15.13 -5.42
C LYS A 74 -12.77 -13.94 -4.71
N GLY A 75 -11.97 -14.16 -3.67
CA GLY A 75 -11.31 -13.04 -2.99
C GLY A 75 -11.22 -13.20 -1.48
N VAL A 76 -11.17 -12.07 -0.78
CA VAL A 76 -11.08 -12.05 0.68
C VAL A 76 -11.91 -10.91 1.24
N LYS A 77 -12.47 -11.13 2.43
CA LYS A 77 -13.03 -10.07 3.26
C LYS A 77 -12.14 -9.86 4.48
N LEU A 78 -11.74 -8.62 4.67
CA LEU A 78 -10.96 -8.16 5.82
C LEU A 78 -11.85 -7.28 6.69
N SER A 79 -11.70 -7.38 8.01
CA SER A 79 -12.27 -6.39 8.93
C SER A 79 -11.40 -6.25 10.18
N TRP A 80 -11.49 -5.09 10.80
CA TRP A 80 -10.66 -4.73 11.97
C TRP A 80 -11.39 -3.73 12.85
N LYS A 81 -10.91 -3.55 14.08
CA LYS A 81 -11.37 -2.50 14.97
C LYS A 81 -10.67 -1.19 14.62
N ALA A 82 -11.44 -0.10 14.60
CA ALA A 82 -10.93 1.24 14.30
C ALA A 82 -9.77 1.65 15.21
N SER A 83 -8.82 2.34 14.59
CA SER A 83 -7.69 3.00 15.25
C SER A 83 -8.11 4.34 15.86
N THR A 84 -7.34 4.78 16.83
CA THR A 84 -7.42 6.13 17.43
C THR A 84 -6.18 6.92 17.05
N ASP A 85 -6.35 8.24 16.99
CA ASP A 85 -5.28 9.18 16.69
C ASP A 85 -5.26 10.31 17.72
N ASN A 86 -4.14 11.04 17.84
CA ASN A 86 -4.00 12.20 18.71
C ASN A 86 -4.80 13.42 18.20
N SER A 87 -5.14 13.43 16.92
CA SER A 87 -6.00 14.44 16.31
C SER A 87 -7.47 14.05 16.38
N SER A 88 -8.38 15.04 16.29
CA SER A 88 -9.81 14.78 16.21
C SER A 88 -10.29 14.39 14.81
N VAL A 89 -9.38 14.27 13.85
CA VAL A 89 -9.69 13.95 12.45
C VAL A 89 -9.72 12.44 12.28
N PRO A 90 -10.71 11.88 11.55
CA PRO A 90 -10.76 10.45 11.29
C PRO A 90 -9.50 9.96 10.57
N VAL A 91 -9.02 8.79 10.97
CA VAL A 91 -7.96 8.06 10.28
C VAL A 91 -8.53 7.33 9.07
N TYR A 92 -7.69 7.07 8.09
CA TYR A 92 -7.99 6.16 7.00
C TYR A 92 -7.04 4.96 7.04
N TYR A 93 -7.30 3.96 6.19
CA TYR A 93 -6.53 2.72 6.21
C TYR A 93 -5.95 2.45 4.83
N ARG A 94 -4.77 1.82 4.83
CA ARG A 94 -4.14 1.24 3.64
C ARG A 94 -4.17 -0.27 3.74
N ILE A 95 -4.39 -0.92 2.61
CA ILE A 95 -4.44 -2.38 2.53
C ILE A 95 -3.24 -2.86 1.74
N TYR A 96 -2.52 -3.80 2.31
CA TYR A 96 -1.35 -4.42 1.71
C TYR A 96 -1.57 -5.91 1.53
N ALA A 97 -1.02 -6.45 0.44
CA ALA A 97 -0.99 -7.90 0.22
C ALA A 97 0.29 -8.32 -0.50
N SER A 98 0.83 -9.47 -0.11
CA SER A 98 2.08 -10.02 -0.66
C SER A 98 2.02 -11.54 -0.71
N ASN A 99 2.88 -12.12 -1.54
CA ASN A 99 3.16 -13.56 -1.55
C ASN A 99 4.32 -13.94 -0.61
N THR A 100 4.99 -12.96 -0.02
CA THR A 100 6.10 -13.15 0.92
C THR A 100 5.72 -12.65 2.31
N TYR A 101 6.27 -13.30 3.34
CA TYR A 101 6.09 -12.94 4.75
C TYR A 101 7.46 -12.68 5.41
N PRO A 102 7.58 -11.66 6.25
CA PRO A 102 6.60 -10.61 6.58
C PRO A 102 6.31 -9.69 5.39
N ILE A 103 5.15 -9.02 5.43
CA ILE A 103 4.77 -8.09 4.37
C ILE A 103 5.61 -6.81 4.50
N ASP A 104 6.34 -6.49 3.45
CA ASP A 104 7.05 -5.22 3.36
C ASP A 104 6.10 -4.10 2.88
N ILE A 105 5.66 -3.26 3.81
CA ILE A 105 4.77 -2.12 3.52
C ILE A 105 5.48 -0.96 2.80
N THR A 106 6.81 -0.99 2.69
CA THR A 106 7.58 0.02 1.95
C THR A 106 7.58 -0.25 0.44
N GLN A 107 7.23 -1.48 0.04
CA GLN A 107 7.13 -1.86 -1.36
C GLN A 107 5.77 -1.45 -1.94
N ALA A 108 5.78 -0.50 -2.87
CA ALA A 108 4.56 0.00 -3.52
C ALA A 108 3.77 -1.11 -4.25
N SER A 109 4.43 -2.17 -4.72
CA SER A 109 3.78 -3.34 -5.34
C SER A 109 2.89 -4.13 -4.38
N ASN A 110 3.11 -4.03 -3.07
CA ASN A 110 2.30 -4.68 -2.06
C ASN A 110 1.05 -3.86 -1.67
N LEU A 111 0.99 -2.58 -2.05
CA LEU A 111 -0.14 -1.70 -1.75
C LEU A 111 -1.32 -2.02 -2.68
N ILE A 112 -2.42 -2.50 -2.12
CA ILE A 112 -3.65 -2.86 -2.84
C ILE A 112 -4.64 -1.70 -2.85
N GLU A 113 -4.86 -1.09 -1.67
CA GLU A 113 -5.75 0.05 -1.53
C GLU A 113 -5.03 1.17 -0.79
N ILE A 114 -4.96 2.32 -1.44
CA ILE A 114 -4.22 3.47 -0.91
C ILE A 114 -4.98 4.22 0.19
N ARG A 115 -6.31 4.16 0.15
CA ARG A 115 -7.18 4.82 1.11
C ARG A 115 -8.55 4.17 1.18
N THR A 116 -8.93 3.74 2.37
CA THR A 116 -10.31 3.41 2.73
C THR A 116 -10.66 4.01 4.08
N ASP A 117 -11.84 4.60 4.20
CA ASP A 117 -12.35 5.16 5.46
C ASP A 117 -13.19 4.11 6.23
N SER A 118 -13.38 2.93 5.65
CA SER A 118 -14.10 1.80 6.24
C SER A 118 -13.17 0.94 7.09
N THR A 119 -13.72 0.30 8.12
CA THR A 119 -13.06 -0.77 8.90
C THR A 119 -13.29 -2.16 8.32
N GLN A 120 -13.79 -2.23 7.10
CA GLN A 120 -13.97 -3.46 6.34
C GLN A 120 -13.50 -3.24 4.90
N TYR A 121 -12.93 -4.27 4.32
CA TYR A 121 -12.48 -4.27 2.93
C TYR A 121 -12.77 -5.61 2.28
N ILE A 122 -13.32 -5.59 1.06
CA ILE A 122 -13.59 -6.78 0.27
C ILE A 122 -12.76 -6.66 -1.00
N PHE A 123 -11.86 -7.59 -1.19
CA PHE A 123 -11.09 -7.72 -2.41
C PHE A 123 -11.66 -8.85 -3.26
N CYS A 124 -12.19 -8.49 -4.43
CA CYS A 124 -12.72 -9.43 -5.41
C CYS A 124 -12.11 -9.12 -6.78
N PRO A 125 -10.94 -9.67 -7.12
CA PRO A 125 -10.30 -9.42 -8.40
C PRO A 125 -11.07 -10.11 -9.53
N GLU A 126 -11.08 -9.46 -10.70
CA GLU A 126 -11.70 -10.03 -11.93
C GLU A 126 -10.89 -11.21 -12.49
N VAL A 127 -9.60 -11.28 -12.18
CA VAL A 127 -8.67 -12.32 -12.65
C VAL A 127 -8.25 -13.18 -11.45
N PRO A 128 -7.98 -14.48 -11.61
CA PRO A 128 -7.48 -15.32 -10.53
C PRO A 128 -6.22 -14.71 -9.86
N TRP A 129 -6.32 -14.42 -8.57
CA TRP A 129 -5.32 -13.66 -7.80
C TRP A 129 -4.41 -14.54 -6.92
N GLN A 130 -4.19 -15.77 -7.24
CA GLN A 130 -3.58 -16.83 -6.42
C GLN A 130 -2.18 -16.54 -5.84
N GLU A 131 -1.60 -15.34 -6.13
CA GLU A 131 -0.23 -15.03 -5.75
C GLU A 131 -0.07 -14.23 -4.45
N ARG A 132 -1.15 -13.64 -3.90
CA ARG A 132 -1.07 -12.80 -2.69
C ARG A 132 -1.75 -13.47 -1.51
N ILE A 133 -0.95 -14.10 -0.70
CA ILE A 133 -1.42 -14.97 0.39
C ILE A 133 -1.53 -14.21 1.71
N TYR A 134 -0.63 -13.25 1.95
CA TYR A 134 -0.55 -12.51 3.22
C TYR A 134 -1.14 -11.13 3.07
N TRP A 135 -1.89 -10.69 4.10
CA TRP A 135 -2.59 -9.43 4.12
C TRP A 135 -2.28 -8.64 5.38
N ALA A 136 -2.13 -7.34 5.24
CA ALA A 136 -1.95 -6.42 6.36
C ALA A 136 -2.74 -5.13 6.15
N VAL A 137 -3.07 -4.47 7.26
CA VAL A 137 -3.77 -3.20 7.29
C VAL A 137 -2.99 -2.24 8.17
N THR A 138 -2.81 -1.02 7.71
CA THR A 138 -2.25 0.09 8.49
C THR A 138 -3.28 1.19 8.66
N ALA A 139 -3.16 1.96 9.73
CA ALA A 139 -3.91 3.19 9.94
C ALA A 139 -3.03 4.38 9.58
N VAL A 140 -3.63 5.38 8.92
CA VAL A 140 -2.91 6.57 8.47
C VAL A 140 -3.71 7.81 8.85
N ASP A 141 -3.02 8.81 9.39
CA ASP A 141 -3.60 10.10 9.74
C ASP A 141 -3.70 11.05 8.53
N ARG A 142 -4.24 12.22 8.75
CA ARG A 142 -4.35 13.27 7.73
C ARG A 142 -3.00 13.80 7.24
N TYR A 143 -1.93 13.61 7.98
CA TYR A 143 -0.59 14.09 7.66
C TYR A 143 0.31 13.02 7.04
N GLY A 144 -0.23 11.82 6.84
CA GLY A 144 0.46 10.71 6.21
C GLY A 144 1.29 9.86 7.16
N ASN A 145 1.23 10.10 8.49
CA ASN A 145 1.88 9.21 9.45
C ASN A 145 1.15 7.88 9.47
N GLU A 146 1.91 6.80 9.32
CA GLU A 146 1.39 5.45 9.16
C GLU A 146 1.76 4.58 10.35
N SER A 147 0.77 3.84 10.87
CA SER A 147 0.98 2.92 11.99
C SER A 147 1.79 1.69 11.55
N GLN A 148 2.26 0.92 12.53
CA GLN A 148 2.73 -0.44 12.26
C GLN A 148 1.61 -1.27 11.64
N PRO A 149 1.94 -2.27 10.78
CA PRO A 149 0.95 -3.10 10.13
C PRO A 149 0.25 -4.05 11.12
N LEU A 150 -1.08 -4.14 11.00
CA LEU A 150 -1.85 -5.22 11.55
C LEU A 150 -1.85 -6.37 10.54
N GLU A 151 -1.20 -7.47 10.86
CA GLU A 151 -1.24 -8.68 10.05
C GLU A 151 -2.61 -9.36 10.16
N MET A 152 -3.29 -9.55 9.04
CA MET A 152 -4.63 -10.13 8.99
C MET A 152 -4.59 -11.66 9.04
N ASN A 153 -3.53 -12.25 8.50
CA ASN A 153 -3.26 -13.68 8.52
C ASN A 153 -1.74 -13.91 8.62
N ARG A 154 -1.35 -14.86 9.46
CA ARG A 154 0.05 -15.28 9.62
C ARG A 154 0.25 -16.67 9.02
N PRO A 155 1.46 -16.97 8.52
CA PRO A 155 1.76 -18.35 8.13
C PRO A 155 1.62 -19.27 9.35
N PHE A 156 0.97 -20.41 9.16
CA PHE A 156 0.97 -21.45 10.19
C PHE A 156 2.39 -21.95 10.37
N THR A 157 3.01 -21.64 11.50
CA THR A 157 4.22 -22.34 11.94
C THR A 157 3.80 -23.76 12.32
N THR A 158 3.97 -24.70 11.40
CA THR A 158 3.85 -26.12 11.72
C THR A 158 5.05 -26.46 12.60
N SER A 159 4.87 -26.41 13.93
CA SER A 159 5.79 -27.02 14.86
C SER A 159 5.68 -28.53 14.63
N TYR A 160 6.62 -29.09 13.88
CA TYR A 160 6.80 -30.53 13.83
C TYR A 160 7.18 -31.00 15.23
N VAL A 161 6.18 -31.47 15.96
CA VAL A 161 6.45 -32.28 17.16
C VAL A 161 7.03 -33.60 16.66
N THR A 162 8.36 -33.69 16.68
CA THR A 162 9.07 -34.93 16.50
C THR A 162 8.64 -35.84 17.67
N LYS A 163 7.71 -36.76 17.41
CA LYS A 163 7.52 -37.91 18.26
C LYS A 163 8.82 -38.71 18.22
N GLN A 164 9.63 -38.55 19.24
CA GLN A 164 10.67 -39.54 19.51
C GLN A 164 9.94 -40.82 19.92
N GLU A 165 9.93 -41.78 19.03
CA GLU A 165 9.61 -43.16 19.37
C GLU A 165 10.68 -43.65 20.36
N LYS A 166 10.25 -43.86 21.60
CA LYS A 166 11.00 -44.68 22.53
C LYS A 166 10.96 -46.12 22.07
N ARG A 167 12.12 -46.60 21.67
CA ARG A 167 12.41 -48.04 21.68
C ARG A 167 12.95 -48.43 23.05
#